data_acf996abc1896a82cd61ea4f5bde9ade
#
_entry.id   acf996abc1896a82cd61ea4f5bde9ade
#
_cell.length_a   1.000
_cell.length_b   1.000
_cell.length_c   1.000
_cell.angle_alpha   90.00
_cell.angle_beta   90.00
_cell.angle_gamma   90.00
#
_symmetry.space_group_name_H-M   'P 1'
#
loop_
_entity.id
_entity.type
_entity.pdbx_description
1 polymer ?
#
loop_
_entity_poly.entity_id
_entity_poly.type
_entity_poly.pdbx_seq_one_letter_code
_entity_poly.pdbx_strand_id
1 'polypeptide(L)'
;FIQRRQVSEQEFLDPTGKEQAKAVSQKIGGALREISRLQGDEARLTARRQALTPWASLDMPLELEGTAHARFRLMVCPSGTDIGAVRIALADVAAELYEVSADKQQTYVLLLCHRAEEETAQELLRPFNFSAVAFPGTTGTAAENMDALDQSLADNKKAQEAAAAAIVQDAKSRDVLRMYLDQLRAEAE
;
A
#
# COMPACT_ATOMS: atom_id res chain seq x y z
N PHE A 1 16.58 -32.73 -15.60
CA PHE A 1 17.77 -33.39 -15.01
C PHE A 1 18.92 -32.41 -15.12
N ILE A 2 19.42 -31.92 -13.97
CA ILE A 2 20.57 -31.01 -13.92
C ILE A 2 21.79 -31.91 -13.70
N GLN A 3 22.66 -32.04 -14.67
CA GLN A 3 23.92 -32.80 -14.57
C GLN A 3 24.77 -32.14 -13.46
N ARG A 4 25.23 -32.92 -12.49
CA ARG A 4 26.24 -32.49 -11.52
C ARG A 4 27.59 -32.45 -12.25
N ARG A 5 28.29 -31.32 -12.14
CA ARG A 5 29.67 -31.20 -12.63
C ARG A 5 30.58 -32.02 -11.69
N GLN A 6 31.46 -32.84 -12.24
CA GLN A 6 32.55 -33.46 -11.47
C GLN A 6 33.64 -32.42 -11.26
N VAL A 7 34.04 -32.24 -9.99
CA VAL A 7 35.11 -31.34 -9.58
C VAL A 7 36.25 -32.16 -8.97
N SER A 8 37.49 -31.68 -9.08
CA SER A 8 38.63 -32.30 -8.40
C SER A 8 38.61 -31.95 -6.91
N GLU A 9 39.29 -32.77 -6.10
CA GLU A 9 39.46 -32.55 -4.68
C GLU A 9 40.14 -31.19 -4.40
N GLN A 10 41.12 -30.82 -5.21
CA GLN A 10 41.79 -29.51 -5.11
C GLN A 10 40.83 -28.33 -5.42
N GLU A 11 39.96 -28.46 -6.40
CA GLU A 11 38.94 -27.45 -6.73
C GLU A 11 37.86 -27.36 -5.63
N PHE A 12 37.52 -28.50 -5.03
CA PHE A 12 36.56 -28.57 -3.92
C PHE A 12 37.10 -27.91 -2.64
N LEU A 13 38.38 -28.05 -2.34
CA LEU A 13 39.02 -27.49 -1.15
C LEU A 13 39.55 -26.06 -1.33
N ASP A 14 39.42 -25.46 -2.52
CA ASP A 14 39.91 -24.11 -2.79
C ASP A 14 39.18 -23.06 -1.96
N PRO A 15 39.86 -22.34 -1.03
CA PRO A 15 39.26 -21.31 -0.21
C PRO A 15 38.73 -20.12 -1.03
N THR A 16 39.28 -19.85 -2.23
CA THR A 16 38.85 -18.76 -3.10
C THR A 16 37.43 -18.98 -3.60
N GLY A 17 37.09 -20.23 -3.97
CA GLY A 17 35.74 -20.63 -4.36
C GLY A 17 34.72 -20.44 -3.24
N LYS A 18 35.11 -20.78 -2.00
CA LYS A 18 34.28 -20.60 -0.81
C LYS A 18 33.97 -19.13 -0.52
N GLU A 19 34.97 -18.26 -0.60
CA GLU A 19 34.82 -16.81 -0.40
C GLU A 19 33.92 -16.18 -1.49
N GLN A 20 34.12 -16.56 -2.75
CA GLN A 20 33.27 -16.11 -3.87
C GLN A 20 31.80 -16.57 -3.66
N ALA A 21 31.57 -17.84 -3.32
CA ALA A 21 30.24 -18.35 -3.05
C ALA A 21 29.55 -17.64 -1.91
N LYS A 22 30.28 -17.33 -0.84
CA LYS A 22 29.77 -16.58 0.32
C LYS A 22 29.35 -15.16 -0.10
N ALA A 23 30.20 -14.46 -0.86
CA ALA A 23 29.89 -13.12 -1.36
C ALA A 23 28.63 -13.11 -2.26
N VAL A 24 28.54 -14.06 -3.20
CA VAL A 24 27.36 -14.20 -4.07
C VAL A 24 26.10 -14.56 -3.26
N SER A 25 26.22 -15.48 -2.30
CA SER A 25 25.09 -15.84 -1.42
C SER A 25 24.59 -14.65 -0.61
N GLN A 26 25.50 -13.84 -0.06
CA GLN A 26 25.13 -12.62 0.67
C GLN A 26 24.46 -11.58 -0.24
N LYS A 27 24.96 -11.40 -1.47
CA LYS A 27 24.39 -10.51 -2.46
C LYS A 27 22.97 -10.93 -2.87
N ILE A 28 22.77 -12.22 -3.19
CA ILE A 28 21.46 -12.77 -3.54
C ILE A 28 20.51 -12.65 -2.33
N GLY A 29 20.97 -13.00 -1.13
CA GLY A 29 20.17 -12.85 0.10
C GLY A 29 19.79 -11.39 0.37
N GLY A 30 20.66 -10.44 0.08
CA GLY A 30 20.38 -9.01 0.13
C GLY A 30 19.29 -8.60 -0.87
N ALA A 31 19.43 -9.02 -2.11
CA ALA A 31 18.44 -8.73 -3.17
C ALA A 31 17.06 -9.34 -2.87
N LEU A 32 17.00 -10.56 -2.33
CA LEU A 32 15.74 -11.19 -1.93
C LEU A 32 15.05 -10.44 -0.78
N ARG A 33 15.80 -9.99 0.21
CA ARG A 33 15.26 -9.15 1.30
C ARG A 33 14.73 -7.83 0.77
N GLU A 34 15.44 -7.21 -0.17
CA GLU A 34 15.00 -5.97 -0.81
C GLU A 34 13.72 -6.16 -1.63
N ILE A 35 13.60 -7.25 -2.39
CA ILE A 35 12.36 -7.58 -3.10
C ILE A 35 11.20 -7.75 -2.10
N SER A 36 11.40 -8.49 -1.01
CA SER A 36 10.36 -8.68 0.00
C SER A 36 9.93 -7.36 0.66
N ARG A 37 10.88 -6.47 0.93
CA ARG A 37 10.60 -5.12 1.43
C ARG A 37 9.77 -4.31 0.43
N LEU A 38 10.18 -4.30 -0.83
CA LEU A 38 9.48 -3.58 -1.91
C LEU A 38 8.07 -4.13 -2.15
N GLN A 39 7.85 -5.44 -2.04
CA GLN A 39 6.51 -6.05 -2.12
C GLN A 39 5.62 -5.62 -0.95
N GLY A 40 6.17 -5.51 0.25
CA GLY A 40 5.45 -4.95 1.41
C GLY A 40 5.08 -3.48 1.19
N ASP A 41 5.99 -2.68 0.64
CA ASP A 41 5.74 -1.28 0.29
C ASP A 41 4.67 -1.15 -0.81
N GLU A 42 4.71 -2.00 -1.85
CA GLU A 42 3.69 -2.05 -2.91
C GLU A 42 2.29 -2.34 -2.35
N ALA A 43 2.17 -3.32 -1.45
CA ALA A 43 0.89 -3.64 -0.82
C ALA A 43 0.34 -2.44 -0.02
N ARG A 44 1.20 -1.74 0.72
CA ARG A 44 0.84 -0.54 1.50
C ARG A 44 0.42 0.62 0.60
N LEU A 45 1.17 0.90 -0.47
CA LEU A 45 0.85 1.95 -1.44
C LEU A 45 -0.48 1.66 -2.15
N THR A 46 -0.70 0.40 -2.56
CA THR A 46 -1.94 -0.06 -3.19
C THR A 46 -3.14 0.11 -2.27
N ALA A 47 -3.02 -0.30 -1.00
CA ALA A 47 -4.09 -0.14 -0.02
C ALA A 47 -4.44 1.34 0.21
N ARG A 48 -3.42 2.22 0.30
CA ARG A 48 -3.63 3.66 0.43
C ARG A 48 -4.32 4.26 -0.79
N ARG A 49 -3.92 3.85 -1.98
CA ARG A 49 -4.57 4.25 -3.24
C ARG A 49 -6.03 3.82 -3.31
N GLN A 50 -6.33 2.58 -2.93
CA GLN A 50 -7.70 2.06 -2.88
C GLN A 50 -8.58 2.83 -1.89
N ALA A 51 -8.05 3.21 -0.73
CA ALA A 51 -8.77 4.02 0.25
C ALA A 51 -9.12 5.42 -0.27
N LEU A 52 -8.32 5.99 -1.18
CA LEU A 52 -8.56 7.29 -1.80
C LEU A 52 -9.49 7.23 -3.02
N THR A 53 -9.59 6.08 -3.66
CA THR A 53 -10.36 5.91 -4.92
C THR A 53 -11.80 6.43 -4.84
N PRO A 54 -12.58 6.18 -3.78
CA PRO A 54 -13.95 6.68 -3.69
C PRO A 54 -14.04 8.21 -3.62
N TRP A 55 -12.96 8.88 -3.26
CA TRP A 55 -12.88 10.33 -3.07
C TRP A 55 -12.27 11.06 -4.27
N ALA A 56 -11.92 10.36 -5.34
CA ALA A 56 -11.21 10.91 -6.50
C ALA A 56 -11.94 12.06 -7.20
N SER A 57 -13.27 12.07 -7.15
CA SER A 57 -14.10 13.14 -7.74
C SER A 57 -14.27 14.37 -6.85
N LEU A 58 -13.80 14.31 -5.59
CA LEU A 58 -13.91 15.39 -4.65
C LEU A 58 -12.79 16.42 -4.88
N ASP A 59 -13.15 17.57 -5.41
CA ASP A 59 -12.23 18.71 -5.63
C ASP A 59 -12.08 19.55 -4.36
N MET A 60 -11.63 18.90 -3.28
CA MET A 60 -11.39 19.54 -1.99
C MET A 60 -10.16 18.91 -1.35
N PRO A 61 -9.24 19.71 -0.76
CA PRO A 61 -8.13 19.17 0.04
C PRO A 61 -8.61 18.32 1.20
N LEU A 62 -8.02 17.16 1.37
CA LEU A 62 -8.43 16.16 2.38
C LEU A 62 -8.18 16.62 3.81
N GLU A 63 -7.24 17.55 4.01
CA GLU A 63 -6.95 18.19 5.31
C GLU A 63 -7.93 19.29 5.69
N LEU A 64 -8.80 19.70 4.76
CA LEU A 64 -9.73 20.80 4.99
C LEU A 64 -10.92 20.33 5.82
N GLU A 65 -10.88 20.61 7.12
CA GLU A 65 -11.95 20.24 8.06
C GLU A 65 -13.09 21.27 8.16
N GLY A 66 -12.97 22.38 7.46
CA GLY A 66 -14.00 23.42 7.46
C GLY A 66 -13.46 24.85 7.40
N THR A 67 -14.33 25.79 7.74
CA THR A 67 -14.06 27.23 7.82
C THR A 67 -14.33 27.76 9.25
N ALA A 68 -14.33 29.05 9.44
CA ALA A 68 -14.69 29.65 10.73
C ALA A 68 -16.11 29.26 11.22
N HIS A 69 -17.05 29.06 10.30
CA HIS A 69 -18.48 28.81 10.60
C HIS A 69 -18.98 27.44 10.18
N ALA A 70 -18.31 26.78 9.25
CA ALA A 70 -18.72 25.48 8.69
C ALA A 70 -17.73 24.37 9.08
N ARG A 71 -18.24 23.17 9.24
CA ARG A 71 -17.48 21.91 9.33
C ARG A 71 -17.69 21.07 8.10
N PHE A 72 -16.61 20.42 7.67
CA PHE A 72 -16.58 19.45 6.58
C PHE A 72 -16.16 18.10 7.15
N ARG A 73 -16.95 17.05 6.89
CA ARG A 73 -16.67 15.69 7.36
C ARG A 73 -16.85 14.71 6.23
N LEU A 74 -15.79 13.96 5.93
CA LEU A 74 -15.87 12.80 5.06
C LEU A 74 -16.49 11.66 5.85
N MET A 75 -17.55 11.07 5.33
CA MET A 75 -18.29 10.01 5.99
C MET A 75 -18.66 8.90 5.02
N VAL A 76 -18.91 7.73 5.56
CA VAL A 76 -19.40 6.56 4.82
C VAL A 76 -20.63 5.99 5.51
N CYS A 77 -21.56 5.45 4.73
CA CYS A 77 -22.70 4.68 5.22
C CYS A 77 -22.88 3.42 4.34
N PRO A 78 -23.65 2.41 4.80
CA PRO A 78 -23.98 1.24 3.98
C PRO A 78 -24.68 1.65 2.68
N SER A 79 -24.40 0.96 1.58
CA SER A 79 -24.96 1.24 0.24
C SER A 79 -26.49 1.17 0.16
N GLY A 80 -27.14 0.49 1.12
CA GLY A 80 -28.61 0.43 1.22
C GLY A 80 -29.24 1.56 2.02
N THR A 81 -28.48 2.54 2.50
CA THR A 81 -29.00 3.67 3.27
C THR A 81 -29.86 4.56 2.38
N ASP A 82 -31.07 4.87 2.83
CA ASP A 82 -31.96 5.82 2.16
C ASP A 82 -31.47 7.26 2.41
N ILE A 83 -30.73 7.79 1.46
CA ILE A 83 -30.20 9.16 1.53
C ILE A 83 -31.32 10.19 1.53
N GLY A 84 -32.50 9.89 0.95
CA GLY A 84 -33.68 10.76 1.03
C GLY A 84 -34.17 10.90 2.47
N ALA A 85 -34.27 9.79 3.19
CA ALA A 85 -34.63 9.79 4.61
C ALA A 85 -33.60 10.51 5.47
N VAL A 86 -32.31 10.38 5.16
CA VAL A 86 -31.22 11.13 5.82
C VAL A 86 -31.38 12.62 5.64
N ARG A 87 -31.65 13.08 4.41
CA ARG A 87 -31.87 14.51 4.13
C ARG A 87 -33.09 15.07 4.87
N ILE A 88 -34.15 14.28 4.98
CA ILE A 88 -35.33 14.66 5.78
C ILE A 88 -34.95 14.79 7.28
N ALA A 89 -34.18 13.86 7.80
CA ALA A 89 -33.72 13.92 9.21
C ALA A 89 -32.85 15.15 9.49
N LEU A 90 -32.09 15.63 8.51
CA LEU A 90 -31.25 16.84 8.61
C LEU A 90 -31.98 18.15 8.29
N ALA A 91 -33.27 18.12 7.90
CA ALA A 91 -33.98 19.30 7.35
C ALA A 91 -34.07 20.48 8.33
N ASP A 92 -34.10 20.21 9.65
CA ASP A 92 -34.17 21.25 10.71
C ASP A 92 -32.80 21.69 11.23
N VAL A 93 -31.70 21.17 10.62
CA VAL A 93 -30.31 21.47 11.02
C VAL A 93 -29.63 22.16 9.84
N ALA A 94 -28.77 23.15 10.11
CA ALA A 94 -27.95 23.77 9.07
C ALA A 94 -26.84 22.80 8.62
N ALA A 95 -27.25 21.72 7.96
CA ALA A 95 -26.40 20.67 7.46
C ALA A 95 -26.86 20.18 6.09
N GLU A 96 -25.90 19.83 5.24
CA GLU A 96 -26.15 19.27 3.90
C GLU A 96 -25.23 18.08 3.67
N LEU A 97 -25.78 17.07 2.97
CA LEU A 97 -25.08 15.86 2.60
C LEU A 97 -24.83 15.82 1.09
N TYR A 98 -23.57 15.78 0.71
CA TYR A 98 -23.15 15.67 -0.67
C TYR A 98 -22.62 14.25 -0.93
N GLU A 99 -23.24 13.55 -1.87
CA GLU A 99 -22.79 12.22 -2.30
C GLU A 99 -21.59 12.36 -3.22
N VAL A 100 -20.44 11.81 -2.81
CA VAL A 100 -19.19 11.84 -3.58
C VAL A 100 -19.14 10.65 -4.54
N SER A 101 -19.40 9.46 -4.03
CA SER A 101 -19.43 8.21 -4.80
C SER A 101 -20.15 7.10 -4.05
N ALA A 102 -20.39 5.97 -4.71
CA ALA A 102 -20.91 4.76 -4.08
C ALA A 102 -20.30 3.51 -4.71
N ASP A 103 -20.14 2.47 -3.93
CA ASP A 103 -19.83 1.13 -4.39
C ASP A 103 -20.89 0.12 -3.93
N LYS A 104 -20.63 -1.18 -4.08
CA LYS A 104 -21.59 -2.24 -3.70
C LYS A 104 -21.82 -2.36 -2.20
N GLN A 105 -20.93 -1.81 -1.39
CA GLN A 105 -20.93 -1.97 0.07
C GLN A 105 -21.23 -0.65 0.78
N GLN A 106 -20.76 0.47 0.25
CA GLN A 106 -20.77 1.76 0.93
C GLN A 106 -21.13 2.92 -0.02
N THR A 107 -21.75 3.94 0.55
CA THR A 107 -21.90 5.26 -0.06
C THR A 107 -20.98 6.23 0.68
N TYR A 108 -20.22 6.99 -0.08
CA TYR A 108 -19.22 7.96 0.39
C TYR A 108 -19.78 9.36 0.25
N VAL A 109 -19.79 10.10 1.34
CA VAL A 109 -20.43 11.41 1.40
C VAL A 109 -19.56 12.45 2.08
N LEU A 110 -19.76 13.70 1.70
CA LEU A 110 -19.27 14.87 2.40
C LEU A 110 -20.43 15.49 3.16
N LEU A 111 -20.32 15.55 4.49
CA LEU A 111 -21.22 16.32 5.35
C LEU A 111 -20.67 17.73 5.51
N LEU A 112 -21.50 18.72 5.15
CA LEU A 112 -21.29 20.14 5.48
C LEU A 112 -22.28 20.52 6.54
N CYS A 113 -21.82 21.11 7.64
CA CYS A 113 -22.73 21.61 8.69
C CYS A 113 -22.20 22.88 9.33
N HIS A 114 -23.12 23.66 9.92
CA HIS A 114 -22.70 24.76 10.78
C HIS A 114 -22.02 24.24 12.03
N ARG A 115 -20.91 24.86 12.47
CA ARG A 115 -20.12 24.38 13.63
C ARG A 115 -20.93 24.18 14.90
N ALA A 116 -21.89 25.07 15.15
CA ALA A 116 -22.74 24.99 16.35
C ALA A 116 -23.71 23.79 16.32
N GLU A 117 -23.92 23.19 15.16
CA GLU A 117 -24.88 22.11 14.94
C GLU A 117 -24.20 20.78 14.59
N GLU A 118 -22.87 20.73 14.63
CA GLU A 118 -22.08 19.53 14.28
C GLU A 118 -22.50 18.30 15.11
N GLU A 119 -22.64 18.45 16.43
CA GLU A 119 -23.06 17.35 17.31
C GLU A 119 -24.48 16.88 17.01
N THR A 120 -25.41 17.81 16.81
CA THR A 120 -26.81 17.50 16.45
C THR A 120 -26.87 16.76 15.12
N ALA A 121 -26.14 17.24 14.11
CA ALA A 121 -26.09 16.57 12.81
C ALA A 121 -25.53 15.15 12.93
N GLN A 122 -24.45 14.93 13.70
CA GLN A 122 -23.88 13.61 13.92
C GLN A 122 -24.84 12.67 14.67
N GLU A 123 -25.57 13.17 15.67
CA GLU A 123 -26.59 12.37 16.38
C GLU A 123 -27.73 11.91 15.46
N LEU A 124 -28.20 12.81 14.59
CA LEU A 124 -29.22 12.48 13.58
C LEU A 124 -28.76 11.45 12.55
N LEU A 125 -27.45 11.39 12.28
CA LEU A 125 -26.86 10.43 11.35
C LEU A 125 -26.60 9.03 11.98
N ARG A 126 -26.56 8.92 13.30
CA ARG A 126 -26.29 7.64 14.01
C ARG A 126 -27.23 6.50 13.59
N PRO A 127 -28.57 6.69 13.49
CA PRO A 127 -29.49 5.60 13.10
C PRO A 127 -29.22 5.06 11.72
N PHE A 128 -28.55 5.82 10.85
CA PHE A 128 -28.22 5.45 9.48
C PHE A 128 -26.81 4.84 9.34
N ASN A 129 -26.12 4.54 10.45
CA ASN A 129 -24.81 3.91 10.51
C ASN A 129 -23.72 4.67 9.74
N PHE A 130 -23.72 6.00 9.81
CA PHE A 130 -22.62 6.80 9.29
C PHE A 130 -21.38 6.67 10.16
N SER A 131 -20.23 6.56 9.50
CA SER A 131 -18.91 6.57 10.13
C SER A 131 -18.02 7.61 9.49
N ALA A 132 -17.27 8.35 10.31
CA ALA A 132 -16.32 9.34 9.83
C ALA A 132 -15.08 8.66 9.20
N VAL A 133 -14.58 9.25 8.12
CA VAL A 133 -13.33 8.88 7.46
C VAL A 133 -12.35 10.04 7.59
N ALA A 134 -11.09 9.73 7.87
CA ALA A 134 -10.02 10.72 7.92
C ALA A 134 -8.77 10.17 7.24
N PHE A 135 -7.98 11.07 6.65
CA PHE A 135 -6.70 10.77 6.01
C PHE A 135 -5.57 11.53 6.72
N PRO A 136 -5.16 11.09 7.93
CA PRO A 136 -4.17 11.83 8.72
C PRO A 136 -2.84 11.94 7.97
N GLY A 137 -2.27 13.15 7.99
CA GLY A 137 -1.01 13.45 7.33
C GLY A 137 -1.06 13.46 5.79
N THR A 138 -2.27 13.49 5.21
CA THR A 138 -2.47 13.64 3.77
C THR A 138 -2.89 15.08 3.48
N THR A 139 -2.23 15.74 2.52
CA THR A 139 -2.51 17.10 2.07
C THR A 139 -2.90 17.09 0.58
N GLY A 140 -3.69 18.09 0.15
CA GLY A 140 -4.18 18.17 -1.22
C GLY A 140 -5.39 17.28 -1.48
N THR A 141 -5.83 17.22 -2.72
CA THR A 141 -6.99 16.43 -3.14
C THR A 141 -6.69 14.92 -3.20
N ALA A 142 -7.75 14.11 -3.19
CA ALA A 142 -7.60 12.66 -3.36
C ALA A 142 -6.96 12.32 -4.71
N ALA A 143 -7.33 13.03 -5.79
CA ALA A 143 -6.78 12.81 -7.12
C ALA A 143 -5.27 13.07 -7.16
N GLU A 144 -4.79 14.21 -6.63
CA GLU A 144 -3.36 14.53 -6.56
C GLU A 144 -2.56 13.47 -5.79
N ASN A 145 -3.11 12.99 -4.68
CA ASN A 145 -2.48 11.93 -3.89
C ASN A 145 -2.46 10.60 -4.64
N MET A 146 -3.51 10.27 -5.39
CA MET A 146 -3.54 9.05 -6.20
C MET A 146 -2.48 9.08 -7.31
N ASP A 147 -2.30 10.22 -7.99
CA ASP A 147 -1.26 10.39 -9.01
C ASP A 147 0.14 10.20 -8.41
N ALA A 148 0.40 10.77 -7.24
CA ALA A 148 1.66 10.59 -6.52
C ALA A 148 1.90 9.12 -6.10
N LEU A 149 0.84 8.41 -5.68
CA LEU A 149 0.91 6.99 -5.35
C LEU A 149 1.13 6.13 -6.59
N ASP A 150 0.52 6.45 -7.72
CA ASP A 150 0.74 5.73 -8.99
C ASP A 150 2.18 5.88 -9.48
N GLN A 151 2.78 7.07 -9.34
CA GLN A 151 4.20 7.27 -9.60
C GLN A 151 5.08 6.42 -8.65
N SER A 152 4.77 6.41 -7.35
CA SER A 152 5.49 5.63 -6.36
C SER A 152 5.39 4.11 -6.62
N LEU A 153 4.23 3.63 -7.06
CA LEU A 153 4.02 2.23 -7.46
C LEU A 153 4.84 1.87 -8.70
N ALA A 154 4.89 2.76 -9.70
CA ALA A 154 5.71 2.55 -10.89
C ALA A 154 7.21 2.48 -10.57
N ASP A 155 7.69 3.35 -9.67
CA ASP A 155 9.09 3.36 -9.25
C ASP A 155 9.44 2.14 -8.39
N ASN A 156 8.54 1.72 -7.50
CA ASN A 156 8.66 0.49 -6.73
C ASN A 156 8.77 -0.74 -7.64
N LYS A 157 7.93 -0.83 -8.66
CA LYS A 157 7.97 -1.93 -9.65
C LYS A 157 9.31 -1.99 -10.38
N LYS A 158 9.82 -0.84 -10.84
CA LYS A 158 11.16 -0.77 -11.48
C LYS A 158 12.26 -1.23 -10.52
N ALA A 159 12.18 -0.86 -9.25
CA ALA A 159 13.15 -1.29 -8.24
C ALA A 159 13.10 -2.82 -8.01
N GLN A 160 11.91 -3.41 -7.98
CA GLN A 160 11.74 -4.88 -7.89
C GLN A 160 12.35 -5.59 -9.11
N GLU A 161 12.09 -5.07 -10.32
CA GLU A 161 12.65 -5.61 -11.57
C GLU A 161 14.18 -5.52 -11.58
N ALA A 162 14.75 -4.40 -11.13
CA ALA A 162 16.20 -4.22 -11.02
C ALA A 162 16.84 -5.20 -10.01
N ALA A 163 16.20 -5.38 -8.85
CA ALA A 163 16.68 -6.34 -7.85
C ALA A 163 16.60 -7.80 -8.36
N ALA A 164 15.53 -8.15 -9.09
CA ALA A 164 15.40 -9.45 -9.70
C ALA A 164 16.46 -9.68 -10.82
N ALA A 165 16.70 -8.66 -11.65
CA ALA A 165 17.73 -8.72 -12.70
C ALA A 165 19.13 -8.93 -12.12
N ALA A 166 19.44 -8.33 -10.98
CA ALA A 166 20.72 -8.52 -10.29
C ALA A 166 20.93 -9.99 -9.87
N ILE A 167 19.86 -10.67 -9.42
CA ILE A 167 19.92 -12.11 -9.09
C ILE A 167 20.18 -12.94 -10.34
N VAL A 168 19.51 -12.61 -11.46
CA VAL A 168 19.67 -13.33 -12.72
C VAL A 168 21.09 -13.21 -13.28
N GLN A 169 21.74 -12.04 -13.13
CA GLN A 169 23.14 -11.84 -13.55
C GLN A 169 24.09 -12.77 -12.79
N ASP A 170 23.80 -13.09 -11.53
CA ASP A 170 24.60 -13.98 -10.71
C ASP A 170 24.31 -15.48 -10.96
N ALA A 171 23.38 -15.82 -11.88
CA ALA A 171 23.05 -17.21 -12.20
C ALA A 171 24.26 -18.01 -12.74
N LYS A 172 25.26 -17.34 -13.32
CA LYS A 172 26.55 -17.95 -13.71
C LYS A 172 27.33 -18.53 -12.53
N SER A 173 27.11 -18.01 -11.32
CA SER A 173 27.76 -18.48 -10.09
C SER A 173 27.05 -19.69 -9.45
N ARG A 174 26.05 -20.26 -10.13
CA ARG A 174 25.25 -21.37 -9.61
C ARG A 174 26.08 -22.61 -9.22
N ASP A 175 27.08 -22.92 -10.03
CA ASP A 175 27.93 -24.11 -9.77
C ASP A 175 28.85 -23.87 -8.56
N VAL A 176 29.35 -22.63 -8.41
CA VAL A 176 30.14 -22.23 -7.25
C VAL A 176 29.30 -22.26 -5.97
N LEU A 177 28.04 -21.80 -6.01
CA LEU A 177 27.11 -21.88 -4.88
C LEU A 177 26.77 -23.31 -4.49
N ARG A 178 26.62 -24.21 -5.47
CA ARG A 178 26.36 -25.64 -5.21
C ARG A 178 27.55 -26.32 -4.54
N MET A 179 28.75 -26.06 -5.06
CA MET A 179 29.97 -26.57 -4.47
C MET A 179 30.14 -26.12 -3.04
N TYR A 180 29.85 -24.85 -2.75
CA TYR A 180 29.87 -24.29 -1.39
C TYR A 180 28.82 -24.96 -0.46
N LEU A 181 27.63 -25.23 -0.96
CA LEU A 181 26.60 -25.94 -0.22
C LEU A 181 27.04 -27.36 0.16
N ASP A 182 27.69 -28.06 -0.79
CA ASP A 182 28.20 -29.41 -0.54
C ASP A 182 29.40 -29.38 0.42
N GLN A 183 30.25 -28.34 0.40
CA GLN A 183 31.30 -28.10 1.40
C GLN A 183 30.71 -27.90 2.80
N LEU A 184 29.69 -27.05 2.95
CA LEU A 184 29.04 -26.82 4.24
C LEU A 184 28.37 -28.09 4.79
N ARG A 185 27.85 -28.95 3.94
CA ARG A 185 27.26 -30.23 4.34
C ARG A 185 28.32 -31.17 4.84
N ALA A 186 29.47 -31.26 4.15
CA ALA A 186 30.59 -32.09 4.56
C ALA A 186 31.27 -31.60 5.86
N GLU A 187 31.21 -30.29 6.18
CA GLU A 187 31.71 -29.74 7.45
C GLU A 187 30.74 -29.98 8.63
N ALA A 188 29.48 -30.28 8.35
CA ALA A 188 28.45 -30.50 9.37
C ALA A 188 28.25 -31.98 9.77
N GLU A 189 28.83 -32.91 9.01
CA GLU A 189 28.89 -34.36 9.30
C GLU A 189 30.12 -34.72 10.12
#